data_fe9196edde6c95ed0a0097a6006946f5
#
_entry.id   fe9196edde6c95ed0a0097a6006946f5
#
_cell.length_a   1.000
_cell.length_b   1.000
_cell.length_c   1.000
_cell.angle_alpha   90.00
_cell.angle_beta   90.00
_cell.angle_gamma   90.00
#
_symmetry.space_group_name_H-M   'P 1'
#
loop_
_entity.id
_entity.type
_entity.pdbx_description
1 polymer ?
#
loop_
_entity_poly.entity_id
_entity_poly.type
_entity_poly.pdbx_seq_one_letter_code
_entity_poly.pdbx_strand_id
1 'polypeptide(L)'
;ALFDQVWLATESYVTGAHLNRIPERVGVWRFDPESGERETVREASSLPVDEPGLELQAEEPLRTDVALVSADAKERQRRRIAERAWGKGWRPDSFPGCANCSATEDAVPYCAFHDRLVAPSMDCGSDCPGYEAGDRAEVDPEELRDERSPWVRDPSGVARRQSGLDQF
;
A
#
# COMPACT_ATOMS: atom_id res chain seq x y z
N ALA A 1 13.94 -2.85 -6.30
CA ALA A 1 12.85 -2.54 -5.37
C ALA A 1 11.61 -3.38 -5.70
N LEU A 2 10.74 -3.61 -4.71
CA LEU A 2 9.42 -4.25 -4.90
C LEU A 2 8.29 -3.22 -4.98
N PHE A 3 8.54 -2.02 -4.52
CA PHE A 3 7.59 -0.91 -4.48
C PHE A 3 8.14 0.28 -5.25
N ASP A 4 7.24 1.06 -5.86
CA ASP A 4 7.62 2.26 -6.63
C ASP A 4 8.16 3.36 -5.72
N GLN A 5 7.59 3.48 -4.53
CA GLN A 5 7.97 4.47 -3.52
C GLN A 5 7.98 3.85 -2.14
N VAL A 6 8.82 4.39 -1.28
CA VAL A 6 8.88 4.05 0.15
C VAL A 6 8.73 5.33 0.96
N TRP A 7 7.87 5.31 1.95
CA TRP A 7 7.59 6.45 2.81
C TRP A 7 7.73 6.08 4.28
N LEU A 8 8.33 6.98 5.04
CA LEU A 8 8.35 6.94 6.49
C LEU A 8 7.32 7.96 7.02
N ALA A 9 6.39 7.50 7.83
CA ALA A 9 5.45 8.36 8.54
C ALA A 9 5.90 8.54 9.99
N THR A 10 5.79 9.75 10.50
CA THR A 10 6.09 10.06 11.90
C THR A 10 5.09 11.07 12.44
N GLU A 11 4.72 10.94 13.70
CA GLU A 11 3.87 11.89 14.44
C GLU A 11 4.70 13.04 15.04
N SER A 12 6.01 12.84 15.19
CA SER A 12 6.88 13.82 15.80
C SER A 12 7.57 14.71 14.76
N TYR A 13 8.17 15.80 15.25
CA TYR A 13 8.94 16.69 14.41
C TYR A 13 10.15 16.01 13.77
N VAL A 14 10.50 16.43 12.55
CA VAL A 14 11.63 15.91 11.79
C VAL A 14 12.69 16.99 11.65
N THR A 15 13.93 16.67 12.05
CA THR A 15 15.09 17.56 11.91
C THR A 15 15.98 17.15 10.75
N GLY A 16 16.87 18.03 10.31
CA GLY A 16 17.89 17.70 9.31
C GLY A 16 18.78 16.51 9.74
N ALA A 17 19.06 16.37 11.04
CA ALA A 17 19.83 15.23 11.57
C ALA A 17 19.06 13.89 11.41
N HIS A 18 17.74 13.92 11.52
CA HIS A 18 16.90 12.74 11.24
C HIS A 18 16.92 12.42 9.76
N LEU A 19 16.74 13.42 8.89
CA LEU A 19 16.74 13.23 7.46
C LEU A 19 18.06 12.68 6.92
N ASN A 20 19.19 13.06 7.50
CA ASN A 20 20.51 12.57 7.11
C ASN A 20 20.74 11.08 7.42
N ARG A 21 19.93 10.49 8.28
CA ARG A 21 19.98 9.05 8.61
C ARG A 21 19.02 8.20 7.78
N ILE A 22 18.10 8.84 7.06
CA ILE A 22 17.12 8.18 6.22
C ILE A 22 17.62 8.24 4.78
N PRO A 23 17.68 7.11 4.04
CA PRO A 23 18.09 7.11 2.65
C PRO A 23 17.35 8.18 1.83
N GLU A 24 18.06 8.90 0.95
CA GLU A 24 17.50 10.03 0.21
C GLU A 24 16.25 9.69 -0.61
N ARG A 25 16.15 8.44 -1.08
CA ARG A 25 15.01 7.96 -1.87
C ARG A 25 13.73 7.73 -1.08
N VAL A 26 13.83 7.66 0.25
CA VAL A 26 12.67 7.43 1.13
C VAL A 26 11.99 8.76 1.40
N GLY A 27 10.71 8.87 1.07
CA GLY A 27 9.88 10.01 1.42
C GLY A 27 9.61 10.06 2.93
N VAL A 28 9.32 11.24 3.44
CA VAL A 28 9.03 11.43 4.86
C VAL A 28 7.78 12.28 5.00
N TRP A 29 6.79 11.74 5.70
CA TRP A 29 5.60 12.44 6.14
C TRP A 29 5.64 12.73 7.64
N ARG A 30 5.11 13.88 8.01
CA ARG A 30 4.61 14.12 9.34
C ARG A 30 3.10 13.98 9.32
N PHE A 31 2.58 13.16 10.19
CA PHE A 31 1.16 12.85 10.29
C PHE A 31 0.64 13.26 11.67
N ASP A 32 -0.47 13.97 11.69
CA ASP A 32 -1.20 14.30 12.91
C ASP A 32 -2.38 13.31 13.06
N PRO A 33 -2.35 12.42 14.05
CA PRO A 33 -3.41 11.44 14.26
C PRO A 33 -4.74 12.05 14.74
N GLU A 34 -4.70 13.26 15.34
CA GLU A 34 -5.92 13.92 15.84
C GLU A 34 -6.70 14.59 14.70
N SER A 35 -6.00 15.33 13.84
CA SER A 35 -6.62 16.04 12.71
C SER A 35 -6.70 15.16 11.44
N GLY A 36 -5.88 14.11 11.34
CA GLY A 36 -5.69 13.34 10.12
C GLY A 36 -4.85 14.07 9.06
N GLU A 37 -4.30 15.24 9.38
CA GLU A 37 -3.49 16.02 8.46
C GLU A 37 -2.13 15.39 8.20
N ARG A 38 -1.67 15.50 6.96
CA ARG A 38 -0.39 14.99 6.50
C ARG A 38 0.44 16.11 5.87
N GLU A 39 1.64 16.32 6.39
CA GLU A 39 2.64 17.20 5.80
C GLU A 39 3.75 16.36 5.16
N THR A 40 4.11 16.70 3.92
CA THR A 40 5.26 16.09 3.25
C THR A 40 6.52 16.87 3.62
N VAL A 41 7.39 16.24 4.41
CA VAL A 41 8.69 16.79 4.80
C VAL A 41 9.74 16.58 3.74
N ARG A 42 9.69 15.42 3.07
CA ARG A 42 10.56 15.07 1.93
C ARG A 42 9.80 14.15 0.99
N GLU A 43 9.84 14.46 -0.31
CA GLU A 43 9.24 13.62 -1.35
C GLU A 43 10.01 12.30 -1.52
N ALA A 44 9.28 11.21 -1.81
CA ALA A 44 9.90 9.95 -2.18
C ALA A 44 10.33 9.96 -3.65
N SER A 45 11.48 9.37 -3.92
CA SER A 45 11.90 9.11 -5.29
C SER A 45 11.32 7.81 -5.80
N SER A 46 10.96 7.75 -7.08
CA SER A 46 10.56 6.51 -7.73
C SER A 46 11.71 5.50 -7.76
N LEU A 47 11.38 4.26 -7.47
CA LEU A 47 12.32 3.14 -7.44
C LEU A 47 12.12 2.25 -8.68
N PRO A 48 13.20 1.67 -9.24
CA PRO A 48 13.12 0.82 -10.42
C PRO A 48 12.50 -0.54 -10.07
N VAL A 49 11.19 -0.67 -10.27
CA VAL A 49 10.45 -1.91 -9.97
C VAL A 49 10.47 -2.91 -11.12
N ASP A 50 10.59 -2.43 -12.35
CA ASP A 50 10.54 -3.25 -13.57
C ASP A 50 11.93 -3.69 -14.07
N GLU A 51 12.99 -3.26 -13.39
CA GLU A 51 14.36 -3.65 -13.69
C GLU A 51 14.83 -4.78 -12.76
N PRO A 52 15.78 -5.62 -13.20
CA PRO A 52 16.46 -6.57 -12.31
C PRO A 52 17.06 -5.85 -11.10
N GLY A 53 17.21 -6.56 -10.01
CA GLY A 53 17.74 -6.00 -8.77
C GLY A 53 18.69 -6.93 -8.07
N LEU A 54 19.20 -6.48 -6.93
CA LEU A 54 20.02 -7.24 -6.02
C LEU A 54 19.25 -7.45 -4.71
N GLU A 55 19.31 -8.65 -4.19
CA GLU A 55 18.83 -8.99 -2.86
C GLU A 55 20.04 -9.33 -1.99
N LEU A 56 20.12 -8.69 -0.83
CA LEU A 56 21.13 -9.01 0.17
C LEU A 56 20.78 -10.34 0.83
N GLN A 57 21.67 -11.31 0.74
CA GLN A 57 21.50 -12.64 1.34
C GLN A 57 22.17 -12.72 2.71
N ALA A 58 23.39 -12.18 2.82
CA ALA A 58 24.13 -12.09 4.05
C ALA A 58 25.06 -10.88 4.01
N GLU A 59 25.29 -10.26 5.16
CA GLU A 59 26.22 -9.15 5.32
C GLU A 59 27.19 -9.47 6.45
N GLU A 60 28.47 -9.50 6.11
CA GLU A 60 29.60 -9.68 7.03
C GLU A 60 30.52 -8.46 6.93
N PRO A 61 31.40 -8.20 7.90
CA PRO A 61 32.21 -6.97 7.93
C PRO A 61 33.05 -6.69 6.68
N LEU A 62 33.41 -7.73 5.94
CA LEU A 62 34.25 -7.63 4.74
C LEU A 62 33.66 -8.34 3.51
N ARG A 63 32.43 -8.84 3.62
CA ARG A 63 31.79 -9.61 2.57
C ARG A 63 30.28 -9.41 2.60
N THR A 64 29.70 -9.12 1.46
CA THR A 64 28.25 -9.09 1.28
C THR A 64 27.85 -10.08 0.20
N ASP A 65 27.07 -11.07 0.56
CA ASP A 65 26.52 -12.03 -0.40
C ASP A 65 25.22 -11.45 -0.97
N VAL A 66 25.13 -11.40 -2.30
CA VAL A 66 24.00 -10.87 -3.03
C VAL A 66 23.46 -11.86 -4.03
N ALA A 67 22.16 -11.89 -4.24
CA ALA A 67 21.51 -12.61 -5.32
C ALA A 67 20.94 -11.64 -6.36
N LEU A 68 21.08 -12.00 -7.62
CA LEU A 68 20.39 -11.30 -8.71
C LEU A 68 18.95 -11.70 -8.74
N VAL A 69 18.06 -10.70 -8.73
CA VAL A 69 16.60 -10.89 -8.81
C VAL A 69 16.12 -10.35 -10.15
N SER A 70 15.55 -11.21 -10.98
CA SER A 70 15.00 -10.80 -12.27
C SER A 70 13.76 -9.91 -12.12
N ALA A 71 13.42 -9.13 -13.15
CA ALA A 71 12.18 -8.35 -13.20
C ALA A 71 10.95 -9.23 -12.98
N ASP A 72 10.88 -10.39 -13.64
CA ASP A 72 9.78 -11.36 -13.48
C ASP A 72 9.65 -11.90 -12.04
N ALA A 73 10.77 -12.11 -11.35
CA ALA A 73 10.76 -12.55 -9.96
C ALA A 73 10.21 -11.44 -9.04
N LYS A 74 10.56 -10.19 -9.30
CA LYS A 74 10.01 -9.01 -8.59
C LYS A 74 8.52 -8.87 -8.85
N GLU A 75 8.07 -9.02 -10.10
CA GLU A 75 6.65 -8.96 -10.45
C GLU A 75 5.84 -10.05 -9.73
N ARG A 76 6.31 -11.30 -9.73
CA ARG A 76 5.66 -12.39 -8.98
C ARG A 76 5.57 -12.09 -7.49
N GLN A 77 6.60 -11.47 -6.91
CA GLN A 77 6.60 -11.13 -5.50
C GLN A 77 5.62 -10.00 -5.19
N ARG A 78 5.55 -8.97 -6.04
CA ARG A 78 4.55 -7.88 -5.93
C ARG A 78 3.14 -8.44 -6.00
N ARG A 79 2.87 -9.34 -6.95
CA ARG A 79 1.58 -10.01 -7.08
C ARG A 79 1.20 -10.77 -5.81
N ARG A 80 2.12 -11.54 -5.22
CA ARG A 80 1.86 -12.25 -3.95
C ARG A 80 1.55 -11.31 -2.79
N ILE A 81 2.20 -10.16 -2.73
CA ILE A 81 1.91 -9.14 -1.70
C ILE A 81 0.50 -8.58 -1.91
N ALA A 82 0.14 -8.23 -3.16
CA ALA A 82 -1.18 -7.73 -3.51
C ALA A 82 -2.28 -8.76 -3.21
N GLU A 83 -2.09 -10.03 -3.59
CA GLU A 83 -3.04 -11.11 -3.30
C GLU A 83 -3.25 -11.33 -1.80
N ARG A 84 -2.19 -11.23 -1.00
CA ARG A 84 -2.29 -11.32 0.47
C ARG A 84 -3.05 -10.13 1.07
N ALA A 85 -2.76 -8.92 0.59
CA ALA A 85 -3.46 -7.72 1.05
C ALA A 85 -4.95 -7.81 0.70
N TRP A 86 -5.26 -8.20 -0.54
CA TRP A 86 -6.62 -8.43 -1.00
C TRP A 86 -7.37 -9.47 -0.16
N GLY A 87 -6.74 -10.62 0.11
CA GLY A 87 -7.32 -11.68 0.94
C GLY A 87 -7.59 -11.25 2.39
N LYS A 88 -6.93 -10.19 2.86
CA LYS A 88 -7.13 -9.59 4.18
C LYS A 88 -8.12 -8.42 4.16
N GLY A 89 -8.86 -8.22 3.09
CA GLY A 89 -9.87 -7.16 3.00
C GLY A 89 -9.34 -5.77 2.61
N TRP A 90 -8.06 -5.64 2.27
CA TRP A 90 -7.56 -4.36 1.76
C TRP A 90 -8.11 -4.07 0.37
N ARG A 91 -8.72 -2.90 0.20
CA ARG A 91 -9.32 -2.46 -1.07
C ARG A 91 -8.79 -1.07 -1.42
N PRO A 92 -8.04 -0.93 -2.54
CA PRO A 92 -7.52 0.35 -3.00
C PRO A 92 -8.53 1.13 -3.83
N ASP A 93 -9.61 0.47 -4.26
CA ASP A 93 -10.54 1.04 -5.22
C ASP A 93 -11.50 2.04 -4.56
N SER A 94 -11.67 3.19 -5.19
CA SER A 94 -12.75 4.12 -4.88
C SER A 94 -13.88 3.93 -5.89
N PHE A 95 -15.12 3.79 -5.40
CA PHE A 95 -16.28 3.64 -6.27
C PHE A 95 -16.59 4.96 -6.98
N PRO A 96 -16.88 4.95 -8.28
CA PRO A 96 -17.32 6.14 -9.01
C PRO A 96 -18.75 6.49 -8.66
N GLY A 97 -19.13 7.76 -8.85
CA GLY A 97 -20.55 8.21 -8.79
C GLY A 97 -21.28 7.84 -10.08
N CYS A 98 -21.49 6.54 -10.30
CA CYS A 98 -22.12 6.00 -11.49
C CYS A 98 -23.19 4.98 -11.11
N ALA A 99 -24.42 5.15 -11.62
CA ALA A 99 -25.56 4.27 -11.33
C ALA A 99 -25.33 2.82 -11.80
N ASN A 100 -24.47 2.62 -12.81
CA ASN A 100 -24.09 1.29 -13.31
C ASN A 100 -22.96 0.64 -12.52
N CYS A 101 -22.40 1.30 -11.50
CA CYS A 101 -21.32 0.73 -10.69
C CYS A 101 -21.83 0.39 -9.29
N SER A 102 -21.77 -0.88 -8.94
CA SER A 102 -22.14 -1.40 -7.62
C SER A 102 -20.96 -2.11 -6.95
N ALA A 103 -21.09 -2.34 -5.64
CA ALA A 103 -20.16 -3.19 -4.89
C ALA A 103 -20.64 -4.65 -4.91
N THR A 104 -19.73 -5.59 -5.11
CA THR A 104 -19.99 -7.01 -4.84
C THR A 104 -19.93 -7.27 -3.33
N GLU A 105 -20.30 -8.49 -2.89
CA GLU A 105 -20.14 -8.95 -1.50
C GLU A 105 -18.68 -8.84 -1.00
N ASP A 106 -17.71 -8.94 -1.92
CA ASP A 106 -16.29 -8.76 -1.62
C ASP A 106 -15.81 -7.32 -1.69
N ALA A 107 -16.72 -6.35 -1.77
CA ALA A 107 -16.41 -4.93 -1.95
C ALA A 107 -15.54 -4.66 -3.20
N VAL A 108 -15.83 -5.36 -4.29
CA VAL A 108 -15.17 -5.18 -5.58
C VAL A 108 -16.10 -4.40 -6.50
N PRO A 109 -15.61 -3.40 -7.25
CA PRO A 109 -16.43 -2.67 -8.22
C PRO A 109 -16.90 -3.58 -9.37
N TYR A 110 -18.21 -3.65 -9.56
CA TYR A 110 -18.88 -4.35 -10.67
C TYR A 110 -19.67 -3.35 -11.50
N CYS A 111 -19.55 -3.44 -12.81
CA CYS A 111 -20.27 -2.60 -13.74
C CYS A 111 -21.39 -3.39 -14.42
N ALA A 112 -22.65 -2.97 -14.21
CA ALA A 112 -23.81 -3.58 -14.80
C ALA A 112 -23.91 -3.36 -16.33
N PHE A 113 -23.39 -2.22 -16.82
CA PHE A 113 -23.36 -1.93 -18.25
C PHE A 113 -22.40 -2.82 -19.02
N HIS A 114 -21.20 -3.07 -18.45
CA HIS A 114 -20.19 -3.95 -19.07
C HIS A 114 -20.30 -5.40 -18.62
N ASP A 115 -21.19 -5.70 -17.69
CA ASP A 115 -21.41 -7.04 -17.10
C ASP A 115 -20.09 -7.70 -16.62
N ARG A 116 -19.25 -6.94 -15.91
CA ARG A 116 -17.96 -7.42 -15.40
C ARG A 116 -17.44 -6.61 -14.22
N LEU A 117 -16.46 -7.18 -13.52
CA LEU A 117 -15.65 -6.43 -12.57
C LEU A 117 -14.84 -5.37 -13.31
N VAL A 118 -14.68 -4.21 -12.69
CA VAL A 118 -13.98 -3.06 -13.27
C VAL A 118 -12.95 -2.50 -12.30
N ALA A 119 -11.91 -1.88 -12.85
CA ALA A 119 -10.97 -1.04 -12.11
C ALA A 119 -11.37 0.43 -12.34
N PRO A 120 -12.03 1.09 -11.38
CA PRO A 120 -12.63 2.42 -11.62
C PRO A 120 -11.65 3.47 -12.10
N SER A 121 -10.41 3.40 -11.65
CA SER A 121 -9.34 4.32 -12.08
C SER A 121 -8.94 4.18 -13.56
N MET A 122 -9.27 3.04 -14.18
CA MET A 122 -8.91 2.73 -15.57
C MET A 122 -10.13 2.61 -16.48
N ASP A 123 -11.21 2.01 -15.96
CA ASP A 123 -12.37 1.63 -16.75
C ASP A 123 -13.51 2.66 -16.67
N CYS A 124 -13.52 3.53 -15.63
CA CYS A 124 -14.62 4.43 -15.37
C CYS A 124 -14.24 5.90 -15.57
N GLY A 125 -15.12 6.66 -16.21
CA GLY A 125 -14.94 8.09 -16.45
C GLY A 125 -16.14 8.68 -17.20
N SER A 126 -16.15 10.00 -17.37
CA SER A 126 -17.17 10.70 -18.14
C SER A 126 -17.25 10.27 -19.61
N ASP A 127 -16.18 9.69 -20.13
CA ASP A 127 -16.10 9.22 -21.52
C ASP A 127 -16.58 7.78 -21.70
N CYS A 128 -16.94 7.10 -20.60
CA CYS A 128 -17.49 5.75 -20.67
C CYS A 128 -18.93 5.80 -21.26
N PRO A 129 -19.23 5.01 -22.31
CA PRO A 129 -20.55 5.00 -22.94
C PRO A 129 -21.66 4.53 -21.98
N GLY A 130 -21.33 3.82 -20.93
CA GLY A 130 -22.24 3.38 -19.88
C GLY A 130 -22.25 4.30 -18.66
N TYR A 131 -21.63 5.47 -18.73
CA TYR A 131 -21.65 6.39 -17.60
C TYR A 131 -23.04 7.00 -17.40
N GLU A 132 -23.58 6.79 -16.22
CA GLU A 132 -24.84 7.38 -15.75
C GLU A 132 -24.60 7.92 -14.34
N ALA A 133 -24.79 9.22 -14.15
CA ALA A 133 -24.58 9.85 -12.86
C ALA A 133 -25.49 9.22 -11.78
N GLY A 134 -24.91 8.82 -10.67
CA GLY A 134 -25.60 8.16 -9.57
C GLY A 134 -24.81 8.24 -8.27
N ASP A 135 -25.37 7.68 -7.22
CA ASP A 135 -24.71 7.63 -5.92
C ASP A 135 -23.53 6.63 -5.96
N ARG A 136 -22.53 6.92 -5.16
CA ARG A 136 -21.41 5.99 -4.96
C ARG A 136 -21.87 4.80 -4.13
N ALA A 137 -21.43 3.60 -4.49
CA ALA A 137 -21.64 2.46 -3.64
C ALA A 137 -20.94 2.68 -2.28
N GLU A 138 -21.70 2.51 -1.21
CA GLU A 138 -21.17 2.56 0.15
C GLU A 138 -20.52 1.23 0.49
N VAL A 139 -19.23 1.29 0.84
CA VAL A 139 -18.44 0.14 1.29
C VAL A 139 -17.68 0.57 2.52
N ASP A 140 -17.76 -0.21 3.58
CA ASP A 140 -16.91 -0.04 4.74
C ASP A 140 -15.67 -0.95 4.63
N PRO A 141 -14.50 -0.38 4.24
CA PRO A 141 -13.27 -1.16 4.14
C PRO A 141 -12.74 -1.60 5.52
N GLU A 142 -13.12 -0.92 6.60
CA GLU A 142 -12.68 -1.27 7.95
C GLU A 142 -13.43 -2.52 8.43
N GLU A 143 -14.75 -2.56 8.25
CA GLU A 143 -15.56 -3.73 8.56
C GLU A 143 -15.07 -4.98 7.81
N LEU A 144 -14.81 -4.84 6.49
CA LEU A 144 -14.30 -5.94 5.68
C LEU A 144 -12.92 -6.44 6.16
N ARG A 145 -12.05 -5.54 6.62
CA ARG A 145 -10.74 -5.93 7.17
C ARG A 145 -10.87 -6.62 8.52
N ASP A 146 -11.74 -6.12 9.37
CA ASP A 146 -12.00 -6.72 10.69
C ASP A 146 -12.56 -8.14 10.53
N GLU A 147 -13.40 -8.36 9.55
CA GLU A 147 -13.97 -9.69 9.26
C GLU A 147 -12.92 -10.67 8.69
N ARG A 148 -12.03 -10.20 7.81
CA ARG A 148 -11.11 -11.06 7.04
C ARG A 148 -9.66 -11.08 7.53
N SER A 149 -9.30 -10.18 8.42
CA SER A 149 -7.93 -10.03 8.90
C SER A 149 -7.85 -10.11 10.44
N PRO A 150 -6.82 -10.76 10.99
CA PRO A 150 -6.54 -10.68 12.43
C PRO A 150 -5.95 -9.30 12.83
N TRP A 151 -5.94 -8.33 11.91
CA TRP A 151 -5.45 -6.99 12.19
C TRP A 151 -6.44 -6.27 13.11
N VAL A 152 -5.91 -5.66 14.17
CA VAL A 152 -6.68 -4.87 15.13
C VAL A 152 -6.11 -3.46 15.11
N ARG A 153 -6.97 -2.46 14.88
CA ARG A 153 -6.58 -1.04 14.80
C ARG A 153 -5.98 -0.57 16.12
N ASP A 154 -6.53 -1.05 17.22
CA ASP A 154 -6.14 -0.66 18.58
C ASP A 154 -5.95 -1.93 19.44
N PRO A 155 -4.81 -2.63 19.28
CA PRO A 155 -4.60 -3.91 19.94
C PRO A 155 -4.52 -3.71 21.44
N SER A 156 -5.60 -4.10 22.15
CA SER A 156 -5.58 -4.26 23.60
C SER A 156 -4.75 -5.48 23.97
N GLY A 157 -3.51 -5.29 24.34
CA GLY A 157 -2.65 -6.40 24.75
C GLY A 157 -1.23 -5.94 25.04
N VAL A 158 -0.50 -6.78 25.76
CA VAL A 158 0.92 -6.54 26.06
C VAL A 158 1.66 -6.44 24.72
N ALA A 159 2.18 -5.24 24.42
CA ALA A 159 3.11 -5.09 23.32
C ALA A 159 4.19 -6.16 23.47
N ARG A 160 4.25 -7.13 22.56
CA ARG A 160 5.38 -8.07 22.51
C ARG A 160 6.62 -7.20 22.28
N ARG A 161 7.39 -7.00 23.33
CA ARG A 161 8.75 -6.48 23.17
C ARG A 161 9.43 -7.42 22.19
N GLN A 162 9.83 -6.90 21.07
CA GLN A 162 10.73 -7.58 20.16
C GLN A 162 12.08 -7.68 20.89
N SER A 163 12.22 -8.73 21.71
CA SER A 163 13.46 -9.04 22.39
C SER A 163 14.40 -9.70 21.37
N GLY A 164 14.99 -8.93 20.52
CA GLY A 164 15.86 -9.52 19.49
C GLY A 164 16.86 -8.56 18.85
N LEU A 165 16.66 -7.27 19.01
CA LEU A 165 17.57 -6.28 18.43
C LEU A 165 18.61 -5.73 19.41
N ASP A 166 18.49 -6.05 20.71
CA ASP A 166 19.41 -5.56 21.75
C ASP A 166 20.48 -6.60 22.15
N GLN A 167 20.64 -7.66 21.40
CA GLN A 167 21.60 -8.75 21.69
C GLN A 167 22.71 -8.92 20.64
N PHE A 168 22.94 -7.91 19.80
CA PHE A 168 24.09 -7.93 18.89
C PHE A 168 24.91 -6.66 19.00
#